data_fad6d0f96e447bf09469970628165c3a
#
_entry.id   fad6d0f96e447bf09469970628165c3a
#
_cell.length_a   1.000
_cell.length_b   1.000
_cell.length_c   1.000
_cell.angle_alpha   90.00
_cell.angle_beta   90.00
_cell.angle_gamma   90.00
#
_symmetry.space_group_name_H-M   'P 1'
#
loop_
_entity.id
_entity.type
_entity.pdbx_description
1 polymer ?
#
loop_
_entity_poly.entity_id
_entity_poly.type
_entity_poly.pdbx_seq_one_letter_code
_entity_poly.pdbx_strand_id
1 'polypeptide(L)'
;MKRNLITITTLLFLSISGLRAQTTSLTLAPSHLKAAETFLNTMGLNVQFESMTQKMITASSAQMPEQQRASYIKVMEAFMLKYYTWDKLKDSFCKIYAEEFTEDELTQLTAFYNTPLGKKASSKISSLMQKGMVIGQQIIADHRPELEQMMKDAFQADAAPAQKNN
;
A
#
# COMPACT_ATOMS: atom_id res chain seq x y z
N MET A 1 -21.23 71.78 -38.38
CA MET A 1 -20.61 70.49 -38.61
C MET A 1 -20.36 69.85 -37.27
N LYS A 2 -21.30 68.96 -36.84
CA LYS A 2 -21.22 68.24 -35.51
C LYS A 2 -21.05 66.77 -35.82
N ARG A 3 -19.86 66.17 -35.48
CA ARG A 3 -19.56 64.75 -35.63
C ARG A 3 -19.98 64.01 -34.36
N ASN A 4 -21.02 63.21 -34.52
CA ASN A 4 -21.46 62.28 -33.42
C ASN A 4 -20.48 61.12 -33.32
N LEU A 5 -19.84 60.97 -32.14
CA LEU A 5 -19.04 59.81 -31.78
C LEU A 5 -19.99 58.81 -31.10
N ILE A 6 -20.20 57.66 -31.76
CA ILE A 6 -20.97 56.54 -31.20
C ILE A 6 -19.98 55.66 -30.46
N THR A 7 -20.01 55.65 -29.14
CA THR A 7 -19.28 54.72 -28.30
C THR A 7 -20.03 53.39 -28.24
N ILE A 8 -19.49 52.36 -28.86
CA ILE A 8 -19.99 50.98 -28.77
C ILE A 8 -19.36 50.35 -27.52
N THR A 9 -20.17 50.19 -26.47
CA THR A 9 -19.77 49.46 -25.25
C THR A 9 -20.00 47.97 -25.49
N THR A 10 -18.94 47.24 -25.78
CA THR A 10 -18.99 45.78 -25.93
C THR A 10 -19.01 45.16 -24.56
N LEU A 11 -20.15 44.60 -24.14
CA LEU A 11 -20.34 43.85 -22.91
C LEU A 11 -19.74 42.44 -23.11
N LEU A 12 -18.56 42.18 -22.52
CA LEU A 12 -17.92 40.87 -22.56
C LEU A 12 -18.55 40.00 -21.48
N PHE A 13 -19.49 39.13 -21.85
CA PHE A 13 -20.01 38.09 -20.98
C PHE A 13 -18.93 37.00 -20.79
N LEU A 14 -18.21 37.00 -19.66
CA LEU A 14 -17.41 35.86 -19.22
C LEU A 14 -18.37 34.77 -18.75
N SER A 15 -18.67 33.82 -19.61
CA SER A 15 -19.29 32.55 -19.23
C SER A 15 -18.24 31.71 -18.48
N ILE A 16 -18.24 31.80 -17.18
CA ILE A 16 -17.52 30.85 -16.30
C ILE A 16 -18.27 29.52 -16.39
N SER A 17 -17.89 28.71 -17.36
CA SER A 17 -18.27 27.30 -17.42
C SER A 17 -17.61 26.62 -16.22
N GLY A 18 -18.38 26.44 -15.14
CA GLY A 18 -17.93 25.63 -13.98
C GLY A 18 -17.54 24.24 -14.46
N LEU A 19 -16.25 23.95 -14.49
CA LEU A 19 -15.76 22.58 -14.51
C LEU A 19 -16.24 21.92 -13.22
N ARG A 20 -17.41 21.30 -13.29
CA ARG A 20 -17.76 20.26 -12.32
C ARG A 20 -16.78 19.12 -12.58
N ALA A 21 -15.81 18.96 -11.70
CA ALA A 21 -15.10 17.70 -11.58
C ALA A 21 -16.16 16.63 -11.28
N GLN A 22 -16.64 15.99 -12.32
CA GLN A 22 -17.38 14.75 -12.18
C GLN A 22 -16.34 13.77 -11.61
N THR A 23 -16.48 13.45 -10.35
CA THR A 23 -15.94 12.20 -9.80
C THR A 23 -16.68 11.08 -10.53
N THR A 24 -16.27 10.82 -11.75
CA THR A 24 -16.67 9.62 -12.47
C THR A 24 -16.06 8.48 -11.65
N SER A 25 -16.89 7.74 -10.94
CA SER A 25 -16.53 6.41 -10.50
C SER A 25 -16.14 5.66 -11.77
N LEU A 26 -14.84 5.61 -12.05
CA LEU A 26 -14.30 4.92 -13.21
C LEU A 26 -14.68 3.46 -13.04
N THR A 27 -15.72 3.04 -13.76
CA THR A 27 -16.05 1.63 -13.87
C THR A 27 -14.90 1.01 -14.64
N LEU A 28 -14.01 0.32 -13.92
CA LEU A 28 -12.85 -0.34 -14.50
C LEU A 28 -13.31 -1.31 -15.59
N ALA A 29 -12.73 -1.18 -16.77
CA ALA A 29 -13.05 -2.06 -17.89
C ALA A 29 -12.67 -3.50 -17.54
N PRO A 30 -13.43 -4.51 -18.00
CA PRO A 30 -13.09 -5.92 -17.78
C PRO A 30 -11.68 -6.29 -18.29
N SER A 31 -11.24 -5.69 -19.40
CA SER A 31 -9.88 -5.86 -19.95
C SER A 31 -8.81 -5.34 -18.97
N HIS A 32 -9.05 -4.20 -18.33
CA HIS A 32 -8.15 -3.60 -17.34
C HIS A 32 -8.01 -4.48 -16.09
N LEU A 33 -9.13 -5.00 -15.55
CA LEU A 33 -9.09 -5.96 -14.45
C LEU A 33 -8.35 -7.25 -14.85
N LYS A 34 -8.50 -7.69 -16.09
CA LYS A 34 -7.80 -8.86 -16.62
C LYS A 34 -6.29 -8.62 -16.76
N ALA A 35 -5.88 -7.42 -17.15
CA ALA A 35 -4.47 -7.03 -17.18
C ALA A 35 -3.88 -7.05 -15.76
N ALA A 36 -4.62 -6.54 -14.75
CA ALA A 36 -4.21 -6.61 -13.35
C ALA A 36 -4.09 -8.07 -12.86
N GLU A 37 -5.06 -8.94 -13.15
CA GLU A 37 -4.98 -10.37 -12.81
C GLU A 37 -3.75 -11.04 -13.43
N THR A 38 -3.49 -10.75 -14.71
CA THR A 38 -2.34 -11.30 -15.43
C THR A 38 -1.02 -10.86 -14.79
N PHE A 39 -0.92 -9.59 -14.42
CA PHE A 39 0.24 -9.04 -13.72
C PHE A 39 0.45 -9.72 -12.36
N LEU A 40 -0.57 -9.81 -11.53
CA LEU A 40 -0.51 -10.43 -10.20
C LEU A 40 -0.10 -11.89 -10.27
N ASN A 41 -0.61 -12.64 -11.25
CA ASN A 41 -0.20 -14.02 -11.50
C ASN A 41 1.26 -14.11 -11.96
N THR A 42 1.71 -13.17 -12.80
CA THR A 42 3.12 -13.09 -13.26
C THR A 42 4.07 -12.80 -12.10
N MET A 43 3.64 -11.98 -11.13
CA MET A 43 4.36 -11.74 -9.88
C MET A 43 4.35 -12.95 -8.94
N GLY A 44 3.55 -13.96 -9.22
CA GLY A 44 3.43 -15.17 -8.41
C GLY A 44 2.62 -14.96 -7.12
N LEU A 45 1.82 -13.90 -7.04
CA LEU A 45 1.04 -13.61 -5.84
C LEU A 45 0.04 -14.74 -5.54
N ASN A 46 -0.61 -15.27 -6.57
CA ASN A 46 -1.53 -16.40 -6.47
C ASN A 46 -0.90 -17.64 -5.83
N VAL A 47 0.39 -17.93 -6.14
CA VAL A 47 1.11 -19.09 -5.60
C VAL A 47 1.65 -18.82 -4.19
N GLN A 48 2.06 -17.59 -3.92
CA GLN A 48 2.68 -17.20 -2.65
C GLN A 48 1.67 -16.87 -1.56
N PHE A 49 0.41 -16.62 -1.92
CA PHE A 49 -0.64 -16.12 -1.02
C PHE A 49 -0.84 -17.00 0.22
N GLU A 50 -0.94 -18.31 0.02
CA GLU A 50 -1.11 -19.26 1.12
C GLU A 50 0.11 -19.26 2.06
N SER A 51 1.32 -19.28 1.51
CA SER A 51 2.56 -19.23 2.29
C SER A 51 2.68 -17.91 3.09
N MET A 52 2.24 -16.79 2.52
CA MET A 52 2.21 -15.50 3.23
C MET A 52 1.21 -15.52 4.38
N THR A 53 0.02 -16.07 4.16
CA THR A 53 -1.02 -16.24 5.18
C THR A 53 -0.52 -17.11 6.33
N GLN A 54 0.13 -18.23 6.04
CA GLN A 54 0.69 -19.12 7.05
C GLN A 54 1.78 -18.43 7.90
N LYS A 55 2.67 -17.68 7.25
CA LYS A 55 3.70 -16.89 7.96
C LYS A 55 3.08 -15.84 8.87
N MET A 56 1.99 -15.19 8.44
CA MET A 56 1.26 -14.21 9.25
C MET A 56 0.64 -14.87 10.50
N ILE A 57 0.00 -16.03 10.34
CA ILE A 57 -0.56 -16.80 11.48
C ILE A 57 0.55 -17.18 12.46
N THR A 58 1.67 -17.69 11.94
CA THR A 58 2.81 -18.09 12.79
C THR A 58 3.39 -16.90 13.55
N ALA A 59 3.59 -15.76 12.87
CA ALA A 59 4.12 -14.55 13.50
C ALA A 59 3.19 -14.01 14.60
N SER A 60 1.87 -13.98 14.33
CA SER A 60 0.89 -13.53 15.33
C SER A 60 0.77 -14.51 16.52
N SER A 61 0.93 -15.82 16.29
CA SER A 61 0.88 -16.82 17.35
C SER A 61 2.06 -16.72 18.31
N ALA A 62 3.20 -16.18 17.88
CA ALA A 62 4.39 -16.02 18.72
C ALA A 62 4.15 -15.11 19.94
N GLN A 63 3.18 -14.22 19.86
CA GLN A 63 2.78 -13.32 20.96
C GLN A 63 1.79 -13.96 21.95
N MET A 64 1.29 -15.16 21.63
CA MET A 64 0.34 -15.88 22.47
C MET A 64 1.06 -16.69 23.55
N PRO A 65 0.44 -16.88 24.74
CA PRO A 65 0.91 -17.85 25.72
C PRO A 65 1.09 -19.24 25.09
N GLU A 66 2.15 -19.95 25.46
CA GLU A 66 2.53 -21.22 24.82
C GLU A 66 1.38 -22.24 24.81
N GLN A 67 0.64 -22.33 25.91
CA GLN A 67 -0.48 -23.26 26.06
C GLN A 67 -1.66 -22.97 25.10
N GLN A 68 -1.75 -21.74 24.58
CA GLN A 68 -2.84 -21.30 23.70
C GLN A 68 -2.44 -21.28 22.23
N ARG A 69 -1.13 -21.36 21.90
CA ARG A 69 -0.63 -21.20 20.52
C ARG A 69 -1.24 -22.20 19.55
N ALA A 70 -1.28 -23.48 19.92
CA ALA A 70 -1.81 -24.52 19.04
C ALA A 70 -3.30 -24.29 18.72
N SER A 71 -4.10 -23.95 19.73
CA SER A 71 -5.52 -23.65 19.55
C SER A 71 -5.73 -22.38 18.71
N TYR A 72 -4.93 -21.34 18.95
CA TYR A 72 -4.94 -20.11 18.17
C TYR A 72 -4.65 -20.37 16.69
N ILE A 73 -3.56 -21.10 16.38
CA ILE A 73 -3.17 -21.45 15.02
C ILE A 73 -4.31 -22.18 14.32
N LYS A 74 -4.87 -23.23 14.94
CA LYS A 74 -5.97 -24.01 14.39
C LYS A 74 -7.20 -23.15 14.06
N VAL A 75 -7.57 -22.23 14.94
CA VAL A 75 -8.72 -21.34 14.72
C VAL A 75 -8.41 -20.34 13.59
N MET A 76 -7.21 -19.76 13.57
CA MET A 76 -6.80 -18.83 12.51
C MET A 76 -6.71 -19.49 11.15
N GLU A 77 -6.17 -20.71 11.06
CA GLU A 77 -6.14 -21.47 9.80
C GLU A 77 -7.55 -21.73 9.27
N ALA A 78 -8.46 -22.18 10.12
CA ALA A 78 -9.85 -22.40 9.72
C ALA A 78 -10.55 -21.09 9.27
N PHE A 79 -10.29 -19.99 9.98
CA PHE A 79 -10.84 -18.69 9.62
C PHE A 79 -10.29 -18.18 8.29
N MET A 80 -8.95 -18.26 8.09
CA MET A 80 -8.31 -17.81 6.86
C MET A 80 -8.76 -18.67 5.67
N LEU A 81 -8.83 -19.97 5.81
CA LEU A 81 -9.34 -20.86 4.76
C LEU A 81 -10.79 -20.48 4.36
N LYS A 82 -11.58 -20.04 5.32
CA LYS A 82 -12.99 -19.67 5.07
C LYS A 82 -13.12 -18.29 4.41
N TYR A 83 -12.29 -17.32 4.73
CA TYR A 83 -12.52 -15.91 4.36
C TYR A 83 -11.35 -15.25 3.63
N TYR A 84 -10.13 -15.77 3.74
CA TYR A 84 -8.91 -15.14 3.28
C TYR A 84 -8.10 -16.05 2.36
N THR A 85 -8.70 -16.47 1.25
CA THR A 85 -8.03 -17.24 0.20
C THR A 85 -7.82 -16.38 -1.03
N TRP A 86 -6.85 -16.74 -1.87
CA TRP A 86 -6.62 -16.06 -3.14
C TRP A 86 -7.90 -15.96 -3.99
N ASP A 87 -8.64 -17.04 -4.15
CA ASP A 87 -9.86 -17.07 -4.95
C ASP A 87 -10.93 -16.09 -4.47
N LYS A 88 -10.97 -15.80 -3.18
CA LYS A 88 -11.94 -14.86 -2.60
C LYS A 88 -11.49 -13.41 -2.69
N LEU A 89 -10.19 -13.18 -2.77
CA LEU A 89 -9.61 -11.84 -2.66
C LEU A 89 -9.02 -11.33 -3.98
N LYS A 90 -8.81 -12.20 -4.97
CA LYS A 90 -8.17 -11.83 -6.24
C LYS A 90 -8.85 -10.65 -6.93
N ASP A 91 -10.19 -10.61 -6.94
CA ASP A 91 -10.92 -9.53 -7.61
C ASP A 91 -10.70 -8.19 -6.89
N SER A 92 -10.60 -8.20 -5.56
CA SER A 92 -10.25 -7.03 -4.77
C SER A 92 -8.81 -6.56 -5.04
N PHE A 93 -7.87 -7.49 -5.14
CA PHE A 93 -6.49 -7.16 -5.53
C PHE A 93 -6.43 -6.63 -6.96
N CYS A 94 -7.12 -7.26 -7.91
CA CYS A 94 -7.18 -6.79 -9.29
C CYS A 94 -7.71 -5.36 -9.36
N LYS A 95 -8.74 -5.03 -8.58
CA LYS A 95 -9.31 -3.70 -8.50
C LYS A 95 -8.30 -2.69 -7.96
N ILE A 96 -7.62 -2.98 -6.85
CA ILE A 96 -6.59 -2.11 -6.27
C ILE A 96 -5.50 -1.79 -7.31
N TYR A 97 -4.99 -2.81 -8.02
CA TYR A 97 -3.95 -2.60 -9.03
C TYR A 97 -4.45 -1.86 -10.26
N ALA A 98 -5.68 -2.07 -10.68
CA ALA A 98 -6.28 -1.34 -11.79
C ALA A 98 -6.68 0.11 -11.43
N GLU A 99 -6.80 0.44 -10.15
CA GLU A 99 -6.96 1.83 -9.67
C GLU A 99 -5.63 2.59 -9.67
N GLU A 100 -4.50 1.90 -9.43
CA GLU A 100 -3.17 2.51 -9.34
C GLU A 100 -2.41 2.55 -10.68
N PHE A 101 -2.66 1.60 -11.59
CA PHE A 101 -1.97 1.45 -12.86
C PHE A 101 -2.97 1.40 -14.02
N THR A 102 -2.65 2.02 -15.13
CA THR A 102 -3.39 1.87 -16.39
C THR A 102 -3.24 0.45 -16.96
N GLU A 103 -4.14 0.05 -17.84
CA GLU A 103 -4.09 -1.24 -18.53
C GLU A 103 -2.77 -1.45 -19.32
N ASP A 104 -2.28 -0.38 -19.94
CA ASP A 104 -1.02 -0.41 -20.68
C ASP A 104 0.19 -0.57 -19.76
N GLU A 105 0.24 0.14 -18.63
CA GLU A 105 1.28 -0.02 -17.62
C GLU A 105 1.31 -1.45 -17.02
N LEU A 106 0.16 -2.02 -16.72
CA LEU A 106 0.06 -3.41 -16.25
C LEU A 106 0.57 -4.40 -17.29
N THR A 107 0.31 -4.14 -18.56
CA THR A 107 0.83 -4.94 -19.68
C THR A 107 2.34 -4.83 -19.79
N GLN A 108 2.91 -3.63 -19.69
CA GLN A 108 4.35 -3.40 -19.70
C GLN A 108 5.04 -4.04 -18.50
N LEU A 109 4.48 -3.89 -17.30
CA LEU A 109 4.97 -4.54 -16.08
C LEU A 109 4.96 -6.07 -16.23
N THR A 110 3.87 -6.62 -16.75
CA THR A 110 3.76 -8.06 -17.04
C THR A 110 4.87 -8.51 -17.97
N ALA A 111 5.11 -7.78 -19.05
CA ALA A 111 6.19 -8.09 -20.00
C ALA A 111 7.56 -8.04 -19.32
N PHE A 112 7.85 -7.01 -18.51
CA PHE A 112 9.10 -6.90 -17.75
C PHE A 112 9.30 -8.08 -16.79
N TYR A 113 8.29 -8.39 -15.95
CA TYR A 113 8.40 -9.46 -14.95
C TYR A 113 8.43 -10.87 -15.55
N ASN A 114 8.08 -11.03 -16.83
CA ASN A 114 8.30 -12.27 -17.57
C ASN A 114 9.75 -12.44 -18.06
N THR A 115 10.56 -11.38 -18.07
CA THR A 115 12.00 -11.49 -18.42
C THR A 115 12.79 -12.22 -17.32
N PRO A 116 13.98 -12.79 -17.64
CA PRO A 116 14.86 -13.38 -16.63
C PRO A 116 15.23 -12.41 -15.50
N LEU A 117 15.45 -11.12 -15.84
CA LEU A 117 15.79 -10.09 -14.87
C LEU A 117 14.58 -9.75 -13.99
N GLY A 118 13.40 -9.58 -14.56
CA GLY A 118 12.16 -9.32 -13.83
C GLY A 118 11.80 -10.44 -12.86
N LYS A 119 11.91 -11.70 -13.30
CA LYS A 119 11.73 -12.89 -12.44
C LYS A 119 12.72 -12.91 -11.28
N LYS A 120 13.99 -12.59 -11.56
CA LYS A 120 15.02 -12.50 -10.53
C LYS A 120 14.70 -11.37 -9.53
N ALA A 121 14.30 -10.18 -10.02
CA ALA A 121 13.93 -9.06 -9.18
C ALA A 121 12.77 -9.43 -8.24
N SER A 122 11.65 -9.95 -8.79
CA SER A 122 10.48 -10.39 -8.01
C SER A 122 10.87 -11.41 -6.92
N SER A 123 11.62 -12.45 -7.28
CA SER A 123 12.02 -13.52 -6.33
C SER A 123 12.95 -13.03 -5.22
N LYS A 124 13.64 -11.89 -5.39
CA LYS A 124 14.62 -11.37 -4.43
C LYS A 124 14.07 -10.30 -3.50
N ILE A 125 12.95 -9.64 -3.84
CA ILE A 125 12.40 -8.53 -3.05
C ILE A 125 12.25 -8.88 -1.57
N SER A 126 11.57 -9.99 -1.24
CA SER A 126 11.34 -10.41 0.14
C SER A 126 12.65 -10.67 0.90
N SER A 127 13.61 -11.34 0.27
CA SER A 127 14.90 -11.63 0.92
C SER A 127 15.76 -10.38 1.11
N LEU A 128 15.68 -9.41 0.19
CA LEU A 128 16.37 -8.13 0.33
C LEU A 128 15.77 -7.28 1.45
N MET A 129 14.44 -7.25 1.56
CA MET A 129 13.76 -6.59 2.68
C MET A 129 14.12 -7.22 4.03
N GLN A 130 14.16 -8.56 4.13
CA GLN A 130 14.60 -9.24 5.35
C GLN A 130 16.04 -8.88 5.73
N LYS A 131 16.96 -8.83 4.77
CA LYS A 131 18.34 -8.40 5.02
C LYS A 131 18.40 -6.95 5.53
N GLY A 132 17.57 -6.07 4.97
CA GLY A 132 17.44 -4.69 5.44
C GLY A 132 16.94 -4.61 6.90
N MET A 133 15.94 -5.42 7.27
CA MET A 133 15.47 -5.49 8.66
C MET A 133 16.55 -6.00 9.63
N VAL A 134 17.34 -7.01 9.22
CA VAL A 134 18.45 -7.52 10.04
C VAL A 134 19.50 -6.43 10.27
N ILE A 135 19.82 -5.63 9.25
CA ILE A 135 20.73 -4.48 9.40
C ILE A 135 20.16 -3.47 10.42
N GLY A 136 18.87 -3.15 10.33
CA GLY A 136 18.22 -2.26 11.29
C GLY A 136 18.26 -2.79 12.73
N GLN A 137 17.99 -4.08 12.92
CA GLN A 137 18.09 -4.73 14.23
C GLN A 137 19.53 -4.71 14.79
N GLN A 138 20.52 -4.91 13.93
CA GLN A 138 21.93 -4.83 14.32
C GLN A 138 22.32 -3.43 14.76
N ILE A 139 21.90 -2.40 14.04
CA ILE A 139 22.14 -0.99 14.42
C ILE A 139 21.55 -0.68 15.81
N ILE A 140 20.31 -1.13 16.06
CA ILE A 140 19.66 -0.98 17.37
C ILE A 140 20.44 -1.71 18.47
N ALA A 141 20.92 -2.91 18.19
CA ALA A 141 21.69 -3.70 19.14
C ALA A 141 23.04 -3.04 19.47
N ASP A 142 23.75 -2.56 18.45
CA ASP A 142 25.05 -1.93 18.57
C ASP A 142 24.99 -0.59 19.33
N HIS A 143 23.88 0.14 19.18
CA HIS A 143 23.64 1.45 19.81
C HIS A 143 22.65 1.41 20.98
N ARG A 144 22.37 0.21 21.53
CA ARG A 144 21.41 0.05 22.63
C ARG A 144 21.62 1.00 23.81
N PRO A 145 22.83 1.19 24.35
CA PRO A 145 23.02 2.11 25.48
C PRO A 145 22.64 3.55 25.19
N GLU A 146 22.96 4.03 23.97
CA GLU A 146 22.59 5.37 23.51
C GLU A 146 21.07 5.50 23.37
N LEU A 147 20.41 4.52 22.75
CA LEU A 147 18.95 4.49 22.61
C LEU A 147 18.25 4.51 23.98
N GLU A 148 18.73 3.71 24.95
CA GLU A 148 18.18 3.68 26.31
C GLU A 148 18.34 5.03 27.01
N GLN A 149 19.47 5.72 26.82
CA GLN A 149 19.66 7.07 27.37
C GLN A 149 18.70 8.07 26.72
N MET A 150 18.58 8.08 25.38
CA MET A 150 17.65 8.94 24.66
C MET A 150 16.20 8.73 25.11
N MET A 151 15.78 7.47 25.29
CA MET A 151 14.43 7.16 25.80
C MET A 151 14.23 7.69 27.21
N LYS A 152 15.22 7.52 28.09
CA LYS A 152 15.16 8.02 29.48
C LYS A 152 15.04 9.54 29.51
N ASP A 153 15.81 10.25 28.69
CA ASP A 153 15.78 11.72 28.64
C ASP A 153 14.41 12.22 28.11
N ALA A 154 13.87 11.56 27.07
CA ALA A 154 12.55 11.87 26.54
C ALA A 154 11.43 11.67 27.57
N PHE A 155 11.43 10.53 28.27
CA PHE A 155 10.41 10.24 29.29
C PHE A 155 10.49 11.17 30.51
N GLN A 156 11.72 11.64 30.87
CA GLN A 156 11.88 12.65 31.92
C GLN A 156 11.35 14.02 31.49
N ALA A 157 11.55 14.41 30.23
CA ALA A 157 11.03 15.64 29.68
C ALA A 157 9.49 15.65 29.67
N ASP A 158 8.86 14.53 29.30
CA ASP A 158 7.40 14.38 29.28
C ASP A 158 6.79 14.37 30.71
N ALA A 159 7.55 13.88 31.71
CA ALA A 159 7.11 13.85 33.12
C ALA A 159 7.29 15.19 33.84
N ALA A 160 8.00 16.15 33.27
CA ALA A 160 8.16 17.48 33.87
C ALA A 160 6.81 18.23 33.82
N PRO A 161 6.27 18.76 34.94
CA PRO A 161 5.01 19.47 34.95
C PRO A 161 5.12 20.73 34.09
N ALA A 162 4.17 20.93 33.18
CA ALA A 162 4.06 22.13 32.37
C ALA A 162 4.07 23.37 33.32
N GLN A 163 5.15 24.15 33.28
CA GLN A 163 5.21 25.39 34.02
C GLN A 163 4.06 26.28 33.55
N LYS A 164 3.07 26.45 34.42
CA LYS A 164 2.01 27.43 34.21
C LYS A 164 2.69 28.81 34.22
N ASN A 165 2.86 29.39 33.05
CA ASN A 165 3.17 30.82 32.95
C ASN A 165 1.93 31.57 33.44
N ASN A 166 2.05 32.15 34.62
CA ASN A 166 1.16 33.20 35.12
C ASN A 166 1.51 34.54 34.45
#